data_3a5fff5414e5f6381bffbbff5aae3f5e
#
_entry.id   3a5fff5414e5f6381bffbbff5aae3f5e
#
_cell.length_a   1.000
_cell.length_b   1.000
_cell.length_c   1.000
_cell.angle_alpha   90.00
_cell.angle_beta   90.00
_cell.angle_gamma   90.00
#
_symmetry.space_group_name_H-M   'P 1'
#
loop_
_entity.id
_entity.type
_entity.pdbx_description
1 polymer ?
#
loop_
_entity_poly.entity_id
_entity_poly.type
_entity_poly.pdbx_seq_one_letter_code
_entity_poly.pdbx_strand_id
1 'polypeptide(L)'
;MKFGLDVAQQRMSWDELVRRVKLAESLGFEGVWGFDHFQPMYGEGPGETFEGMTTLAALAGVTSRIRLGLLVAGVTYRHPSVLAAQALTIDHASQGRLDLSLGA
;
A
#
# COMPACT_ATOMS: atom_id res chain seq x y z
N MET A 1 -20.43 4.22 8.86
CA MET A 1 -19.03 4.60 9.15
C MET A 1 -18.11 3.63 8.43
N LYS A 2 -17.01 4.13 7.86
CA LYS A 2 -16.03 3.32 7.12
C LYS A 2 -14.73 3.32 7.88
N PHE A 3 -14.09 2.16 7.98
CA PHE A 3 -12.81 2.01 8.66
C PHE A 3 -11.75 1.53 7.68
N GLY A 4 -10.56 2.10 7.79
CA GLY A 4 -9.36 1.65 7.11
C GLY A 4 -8.33 1.12 8.10
N LEU A 5 -7.41 0.33 7.61
CA LEU A 5 -6.34 -0.25 8.40
C LEU A 5 -4.98 0.22 7.84
N ASP A 6 -4.13 0.77 8.70
CA ASP A 6 -2.72 0.96 8.37
C ASP A 6 -2.00 -0.39 8.52
N VAL A 7 -1.47 -0.88 7.43
CA VAL A 7 -0.80 -2.20 7.40
C VAL A 7 0.72 -2.12 7.53
N ALA A 8 1.30 -0.92 7.47
CA ALA A 8 2.72 -0.64 7.67
C ALA A 8 3.63 -1.77 7.16
N GLN A 9 3.90 -1.81 5.84
CA GLN A 9 4.60 -2.92 5.16
C GLN A 9 6.09 -3.01 5.52
N GLN A 10 6.37 -3.29 6.79
CA GLN A 10 7.71 -3.38 7.34
C GLN A 10 7.84 -4.53 8.34
N ARG A 11 9.05 -5.04 8.52
CA ARG A 11 9.41 -6.07 9.54
C ARG A 11 8.47 -7.27 9.53
N MET A 12 8.04 -7.69 8.34
CA MET A 12 7.22 -8.88 8.15
C MET A 12 7.54 -9.52 6.80
N SER A 13 7.19 -10.79 6.66
CA SER A 13 7.27 -11.47 5.38
C SER A 13 6.19 -10.96 4.42
N TRP A 14 6.39 -11.17 3.12
CA TRP A 14 5.37 -10.87 2.12
C TRP A 14 4.07 -11.64 2.37
N ASP A 15 4.18 -12.93 2.72
CA ASP A 15 3.02 -13.77 3.02
C ASP A 15 2.21 -13.24 4.20
N GLU A 16 2.88 -12.73 5.23
CA GLU A 16 2.20 -12.13 6.38
C GLU A 16 1.48 -10.85 5.99
N LEU A 17 2.08 -9.99 5.16
CA LEU A 17 1.42 -8.80 4.65
C LEU A 17 0.14 -9.15 3.86
N VAL A 18 0.25 -10.10 2.93
CA VAL A 18 -0.90 -10.57 2.13
C VAL A 18 -1.99 -11.14 3.04
N ARG A 19 -1.59 -11.95 4.03
CA ARG A 19 -2.54 -12.52 5.01
C ARG A 19 -3.31 -11.44 5.76
N ARG A 20 -2.63 -10.40 6.23
CA ARG A 20 -3.27 -9.28 6.96
C ARG A 20 -4.24 -8.51 6.07
N VAL A 21 -3.85 -8.21 4.83
CA VAL A 21 -4.70 -7.49 3.89
C VAL A 21 -5.95 -8.30 3.52
N LYS A 22 -5.78 -9.60 3.25
CA LYS A 22 -6.93 -10.49 2.98
C LYS A 22 -7.86 -10.64 4.19
N LEU A 23 -7.30 -10.69 5.39
CA LEU A 23 -8.11 -10.71 6.61
C LEU A 23 -8.91 -9.41 6.76
N ALA A 24 -8.28 -8.25 6.55
CA ALA A 24 -8.97 -6.96 6.58
C ALA A 24 -10.10 -6.91 5.55
N GLU A 25 -9.86 -7.40 4.34
CA GLU A 25 -10.89 -7.50 3.29
C GLU A 25 -12.05 -8.39 3.74
N SER A 26 -11.78 -9.56 4.30
CA SER A 26 -12.81 -10.49 4.78
C SER A 26 -13.62 -9.95 5.95
N LEU A 27 -13.02 -9.11 6.79
CA LEU A 27 -13.69 -8.48 7.93
C LEU A 27 -14.48 -7.21 7.56
N GLY A 28 -14.45 -6.80 6.30
CA GLY A 28 -15.23 -5.67 5.80
C GLY A 28 -14.59 -4.30 5.99
N PHE A 29 -13.28 -4.23 6.22
CA PHE A 29 -12.59 -2.94 6.17
C PHE A 29 -12.74 -2.30 4.79
N GLU A 30 -12.90 -0.97 4.75
CA GLU A 30 -13.05 -0.22 3.50
C GLU A 30 -11.75 -0.20 2.70
N GLY A 31 -10.61 -0.04 3.37
CA GLY A 31 -9.32 0.02 2.71
C GLY A 31 -8.16 -0.34 3.62
N VAL A 32 -7.02 -0.56 3.00
CA VAL A 32 -5.72 -0.68 3.65
C VAL A 32 -4.78 0.37 3.11
N TRP A 33 -4.01 1.00 4.01
CA TRP A 33 -3.02 2.00 3.67
C TRP A 33 -1.67 1.58 4.21
N GLY A 34 -0.66 1.73 3.38
CA GLY A 34 0.74 1.60 3.78
C GLY A 34 1.42 2.97 3.86
N PHE A 35 2.72 2.95 3.98
CA PHE A 35 3.55 4.16 3.96
C PHE A 35 4.56 4.10 2.79
N ASP A 36 5.24 5.19 2.51
CA ASP A 36 6.19 5.30 1.41
C ASP A 36 7.60 5.60 1.93
N HIS A 37 8.12 4.75 2.79
CA HIS A 37 9.49 4.80 3.29
C HIS A 37 10.27 3.59 2.80
N PHE A 38 11.61 3.75 2.68
CA PHE A 38 12.51 2.69 2.22
C PHE A 38 13.20 1.94 3.36
N GLN A 39 12.93 2.36 4.59
CA GLN A 39 13.44 1.75 5.82
C GLN A 39 12.32 1.64 6.85
N PRO A 40 12.41 0.69 7.80
CA PRO A 40 11.42 0.59 8.87
C PRO A 40 11.32 1.90 9.67
N MET A 41 10.10 2.33 9.96
CA MET A 41 9.83 3.49 10.80
C MET A 41 9.70 3.13 12.28
N TYR A 42 9.39 1.89 12.57
CA TYR A 42 9.13 1.40 13.92
C TYR A 42 10.02 0.19 14.25
N GLY A 43 10.31 0.02 15.53
CA GLY A 43 11.16 -1.05 16.03
C GLY A 43 12.65 -0.66 16.02
N GLU A 44 13.49 -1.53 16.55
CA GLU A 44 14.93 -1.30 16.67
C GLU A 44 15.72 -2.04 15.61
N GLY A 45 16.80 -1.43 15.14
CA GLY A 45 17.73 -2.03 14.19
C GLY A 45 17.18 -2.13 12.76
N PRO A 46 17.98 -2.71 11.84
CA PRO A 46 17.58 -2.89 10.45
C PRO A 46 16.42 -3.88 10.31
N GLY A 47 15.67 -3.79 9.23
CA GLY A 47 14.56 -4.68 8.93
C GLY A 47 14.04 -4.48 7.52
N GLU A 48 13.23 -5.41 7.06
CA GLU A 48 12.61 -5.35 5.73
C GLU A 48 11.59 -4.23 5.65
N THR A 49 11.56 -3.57 4.51
CA THR A 49 10.50 -2.64 4.13
C THR A 49 10.20 -2.84 2.64
N PHE A 50 8.93 -3.06 2.32
CA PHE A 50 8.53 -3.20 0.93
C PHE A 50 8.23 -1.83 0.33
N GLU A 51 8.66 -1.62 -0.92
CA GLU A 51 8.45 -0.35 -1.64
C GLU A 51 6.94 -0.12 -1.87
N GLY A 52 6.47 1.11 -1.59
CA GLY A 52 5.06 1.41 -1.47
C GLY A 52 4.23 1.12 -2.74
N MET A 53 4.55 1.76 -3.86
CA MET A 53 3.76 1.62 -5.10
C MET A 53 3.82 0.19 -5.66
N THR A 54 4.98 -0.47 -5.57
CA THR A 54 5.12 -1.87 -5.98
C THR A 54 4.29 -2.80 -5.10
N THR A 55 4.23 -2.53 -3.80
CA THR A 55 3.37 -3.25 -2.86
C THR A 55 1.90 -3.12 -3.24
N LEU A 56 1.43 -1.90 -3.53
CA LEU A 56 0.04 -1.69 -3.96
C LEU A 56 -0.28 -2.45 -5.25
N ALA A 57 0.64 -2.45 -6.22
CA ALA A 57 0.46 -3.19 -7.47
C ALA A 57 0.28 -4.69 -7.24
N ALA A 58 1.13 -5.27 -6.37
CA ALA A 58 1.03 -6.68 -6.03
C ALA A 58 -0.24 -7.01 -5.24
N LEU A 59 -0.64 -6.16 -4.29
CA LEU A 59 -1.87 -6.33 -3.52
C LEU A 59 -3.12 -6.19 -4.40
N ALA A 60 -3.10 -5.34 -5.43
CA ALA A 60 -4.19 -5.21 -6.39
C ALA A 60 -4.52 -6.54 -7.07
N GLY A 61 -3.50 -7.37 -7.34
CA GLY A 61 -3.67 -8.68 -7.98
C GLY A 61 -4.19 -9.79 -7.06
N VAL A 62 -4.13 -9.62 -5.74
CA VAL A 62 -4.51 -10.67 -4.78
C VAL A 62 -5.73 -10.29 -3.91
N THR A 63 -6.30 -9.12 -4.15
CA THR A 63 -7.50 -8.62 -3.48
C THR A 63 -8.60 -8.32 -4.51
N SER A 64 -9.86 -8.19 -4.06
CA SER A 64 -10.99 -8.00 -4.98
C SER A 64 -11.86 -6.79 -4.67
N ARG A 65 -11.96 -6.36 -3.42
CA ARG A 65 -12.89 -5.31 -2.98
C ARG A 65 -12.21 -4.17 -2.22
N ILE A 66 -11.25 -4.49 -1.37
CA ILE A 66 -10.64 -3.53 -0.45
C ILE A 66 -9.89 -2.44 -1.22
N ARG A 67 -10.03 -1.20 -0.80
CA ARG A 67 -9.30 -0.07 -1.37
C ARG A 67 -7.84 -0.09 -0.91
N LEU A 68 -6.96 0.41 -1.76
CA LEU A 68 -5.51 0.36 -1.57
C LEU A 68 -4.92 1.76 -1.68
N GLY A 69 -4.04 2.13 -0.77
CA GLY A 69 -3.37 3.43 -0.84
C GLY A 69 -2.12 3.51 0.01
N LEU A 70 -1.48 4.66 -0.03
CA LEU A 70 -0.38 5.01 0.85
C LEU A 70 -0.77 6.25 1.66
N LEU A 71 -0.34 6.34 2.88
CA LEU A 71 -0.42 7.52 3.73
C LEU A 71 1.01 8.01 4.05
N VAL A 72 1.60 8.76 3.15
CA VAL A 72 1.20 9.18 1.79
C VAL A 72 2.32 8.83 0.79
N ALA A 73 2.06 8.89 -0.52
CA ALA A 73 3.13 8.72 -1.50
C ALA A 73 4.07 9.95 -1.48
N GLY A 74 5.37 9.70 -1.32
CA GLY A 74 6.38 10.75 -1.22
C GLY A 74 6.65 11.42 -2.57
N VAL A 75 6.34 12.70 -2.68
CA VAL A 75 6.49 13.46 -3.94
C VAL A 75 7.94 13.63 -4.38
N THR A 76 8.89 13.44 -3.45
CA THR A 76 10.34 13.59 -3.72
C THR A 76 11.00 12.27 -4.13
N TYR A 77 10.32 11.14 -4.07
CA TYR A 77 10.93 9.83 -4.29
C TYR A 77 10.93 9.39 -5.75
N ARG A 78 10.02 9.93 -6.56
CA ARG A 78 9.82 9.53 -7.94
C ARG A 78 9.60 10.73 -8.83
N HIS A 79 10.03 10.62 -10.09
CA HIS A 79 9.62 11.61 -11.08
C HIS A 79 8.08 11.60 -11.19
N PRO A 80 7.41 12.77 -11.25
CA PRO A 80 5.95 12.84 -11.22
C PRO A 80 5.27 12.03 -12.34
N SER A 81 5.87 11.96 -13.52
CA SER A 81 5.32 11.15 -14.62
C SER A 81 5.39 9.64 -14.32
N VAL A 82 6.43 9.19 -13.60
CA VAL A 82 6.54 7.79 -13.17
C VAL A 82 5.47 7.48 -12.14
N LEU A 83 5.30 8.34 -11.13
CA LEU A 83 4.26 8.16 -10.11
C LEU A 83 2.86 8.13 -10.73
N ALA A 84 2.58 9.03 -11.67
CA ALA A 84 1.30 9.05 -12.38
C ALA A 84 1.05 7.76 -13.18
N ALA A 85 2.09 7.27 -13.87
CA ALA A 85 1.99 6.02 -14.63
C ALA A 85 1.78 4.80 -13.71
N GLN A 86 2.48 4.74 -12.57
CA GLN A 86 2.28 3.70 -11.57
C GLN A 86 0.86 3.74 -11.01
N ALA A 87 0.38 4.92 -10.60
CA ALA A 87 -0.96 5.10 -10.06
C ALA A 87 -2.03 4.66 -11.07
N LEU A 88 -1.92 5.09 -12.32
CA LEU A 88 -2.85 4.70 -13.38
C LEU A 88 -2.87 3.17 -13.57
N THR A 89 -1.69 2.54 -13.59
CA THR A 89 -1.58 1.09 -13.75
C THR A 89 -2.23 0.34 -12.59
N ILE A 90 -1.96 0.77 -11.36
CA ILE A 90 -2.53 0.16 -10.15
C ILE A 90 -4.06 0.35 -10.12
N ASP A 91 -4.54 1.53 -10.50
CA ASP A 91 -5.97 1.79 -10.53
C ASP A 91 -6.68 0.87 -11.53
N HIS A 92 -6.14 0.71 -12.74
CA HIS A 92 -6.66 -0.25 -13.71
C HIS A 92 -6.58 -1.69 -13.22
N ALA A 93 -5.43 -2.12 -12.69
CA ALA A 93 -5.24 -3.48 -12.19
C ALA A 93 -6.16 -3.82 -11.01
N SER A 94 -6.45 -2.84 -10.18
CA SER A 94 -7.36 -2.97 -9.03
C SER A 94 -8.83 -2.71 -9.36
N GLN A 95 -9.17 -2.38 -10.60
CA GLN A 95 -10.53 -2.02 -11.01
C GLN A 95 -11.08 -0.79 -10.25
N GLY A 96 -10.28 0.27 -10.15
CA GLY A 96 -10.69 1.55 -9.56
C GLY A 96 -10.62 1.60 -8.03
N ARG A 97 -9.78 0.77 -7.40
CA ARG A 97 -9.66 0.71 -5.94
C ARG A 97 -8.47 1.48 -5.37
N LEU A 98 -7.70 2.17 -6.20
CA LEU A 98 -6.58 2.98 -5.71
C LEU A 98 -7.08 4.28 -5.08
N ASP A 99 -6.54 4.60 -3.90
CA ASP A 99 -6.60 5.92 -3.29
C ASP A 99 -5.20 6.55 -3.36
N LEU A 100 -5.03 7.55 -4.22
CA LEU A 100 -3.75 8.25 -4.37
C LEU A 100 -3.71 9.48 -3.48
N SER A 101 -2.84 9.46 -2.48
CA SER A 101 -2.52 10.63 -1.64
C SER A 101 -1.05 10.98 -1.78
N LEU A 102 -0.76 12.27 -1.79
CA LEU A 102 0.57 12.81 -2.03
C LEU A 102 1.02 13.65 -0.83
N GLY A 103 2.28 13.54 -0.50
CA GLY A 103 2.89 14.31 0.57
C GLY A 103 4.40 14.48 0.43
N ALA A 104 4.95 15.37 1.21
CA ALA A 104 6.40 15.62 1.25
C ALA A 104 7.06 14.82 2.37
#